data_e2c71d9c3d530360d8561c54d8dbf598
#
_entry.id   e2c71d9c3d530360d8561c54d8dbf598
#
_cell.length_a   1.000
_cell.length_b   1.000
_cell.length_c   1.000
_cell.angle_alpha   90.00
_cell.angle_beta   90.00
_cell.angle_gamma   90.00
#
_symmetry.space_group_name_H-M   'P 1'
#
loop_
_entity.id
_entity.type
_entity.pdbx_description
1 polymer ?
#
loop_
_entity_poly.entity_id
_entity_poly.type
_entity_poly.pdbx_seq_one_letter_code
_entity_poly.pdbx_strand_id
1 'polypeptide(L)'
;NFTQTANERRLTFTGNGTQWDVMNQKVETGRRQIEADVEARYKLLEQARADYEQAAGELELARTGAQTAERKYSLGMISKNEYTQQQGTMASSQSACDTAGLKYRQALEDYRWTVNGLAQTEGA
;
A
#
# COMPACT_ATOMS: atom_id res chain seq x y z
N ASN A 1 19.95 -47.47 -0.92
CA ASN A 1 19.88 -47.60 -2.31
C ASN A 1 19.06 -46.49 -2.94
N PHE A 2 19.72 -45.78 -3.80
CA PHE A 2 19.07 -44.59 -4.32
C PHE A 2 18.11 -44.90 -5.45
N THR A 3 18.40 -45.88 -6.26
CA THR A 3 17.49 -46.31 -7.29
C THR A 3 16.33 -47.04 -6.70
N GLN A 4 16.59 -47.77 -5.67
CA GLN A 4 15.53 -48.29 -4.89
C GLN A 4 15.01 -47.23 -3.97
N THR A 5 15.84 -46.32 -3.54
CA THR A 5 15.38 -45.12 -2.90
C THR A 5 14.75 -44.21 -3.92
N ALA A 6 15.20 -44.26 -5.16
CA ALA A 6 14.52 -43.59 -6.25
C ALA A 6 13.38 -44.44 -6.76
N ASN A 7 13.50 -45.72 -6.69
CA ASN A 7 12.41 -46.64 -6.94
C ASN A 7 11.57 -46.87 -5.72
N GLU A 8 12.15 -46.76 -4.58
CA GLU A 8 11.45 -46.68 -3.32
C GLU A 8 10.86 -45.33 -3.13
N ARG A 9 11.45 -44.34 -3.67
CA ARG A 9 10.81 -43.06 -3.81
C ARG A 9 9.75 -43.10 -4.86
N ARG A 10 9.95 -43.89 -5.86
CA ARG A 10 8.94 -44.15 -6.83
C ARG A 10 7.89 -45.06 -6.32
N LEU A 11 8.29 -46.04 -5.59
CA LEU A 11 7.40 -46.96 -4.93
C LEU A 11 6.82 -46.32 -3.72
N THR A 12 7.60 -45.52 -3.09
CA THR A 12 7.22 -44.60 -2.09
C THR A 12 6.56 -43.40 -2.77
N PHE A 13 6.87 -43.13 -4.02
CA PHE A 13 6.09 -42.26 -4.83
C PHE A 13 4.89 -42.94 -5.35
N THR A 14 4.83 -44.22 -5.33
CA THR A 14 3.60 -44.91 -5.53
C THR A 14 2.90 -45.00 -4.21
N GLY A 15 3.65 -45.14 -3.14
CA GLY A 15 3.15 -45.04 -1.78
C GLY A 15 3.13 -43.61 -1.31
N ASN A 16 4.20 -42.87 -1.57
CA ASN A 16 4.42 -41.52 -1.07
C ASN A 16 4.34 -40.45 -2.15
N GLY A 17 4.09 -40.80 -3.38
CA GLY A 17 3.88 -39.85 -4.44
C GLY A 17 2.75 -38.89 -4.11
N THR A 18 1.71 -39.38 -3.47
CA THR A 18 0.59 -38.56 -3.03
C THR A 18 1.03 -37.55 -1.98
N GLN A 19 1.87 -37.94 -1.03
CA GLN A 19 2.40 -37.03 -0.03
C GLN A 19 3.29 -35.97 -0.64
N TRP A 20 4.14 -36.37 -1.58
CA TRP A 20 5.01 -35.42 -2.26
C TRP A 20 4.19 -34.44 -3.08
N ASP A 21 3.17 -34.90 -3.77
CA ASP A 21 2.25 -34.04 -4.53
C ASP A 21 1.52 -33.09 -3.62
N VAL A 22 1.07 -33.53 -2.47
CA VAL A 22 0.40 -32.68 -1.48
C VAL A 22 1.34 -31.62 -0.96
N MET A 23 2.60 -31.99 -0.65
CA MET A 23 3.59 -31.04 -0.19
C MET A 23 3.92 -30.02 -1.28
N ASN A 24 4.04 -30.46 -2.51
CA ASN A 24 4.30 -29.59 -3.64
C ASN A 24 3.14 -28.63 -3.87
N GLN A 25 1.92 -29.09 -3.73
CA GLN A 25 0.73 -28.26 -3.82
C GLN A 25 0.69 -27.24 -2.69
N LYS A 26 1.10 -27.62 -1.48
CA LYS A 26 1.16 -26.70 -0.35
C LYS A 26 2.18 -25.59 -0.58
N VAL A 27 3.34 -25.94 -1.13
CA VAL A 27 4.37 -24.97 -1.47
C VAL A 27 3.87 -24.02 -2.55
N GLU A 28 3.22 -24.55 -3.58
CA GLU A 28 2.61 -23.75 -4.64
C GLU A 28 1.52 -22.82 -4.10
N THR A 29 0.65 -23.35 -3.23
CA THR A 29 -0.40 -22.56 -2.61
C THR A 29 0.19 -21.44 -1.74
N GLY A 30 1.23 -21.76 -0.97
CA GLY A 30 1.92 -20.78 -0.15
C GLY A 30 2.56 -19.69 -0.98
N ARG A 31 3.20 -20.06 -2.09
CA ARG A 31 3.80 -19.10 -2.99
C ARG A 31 2.75 -18.20 -3.64
N ARG A 32 1.64 -18.78 -4.07
CA ARG A 32 0.53 -18.02 -4.65
C ARG A 32 -0.06 -17.04 -3.64
N GLN A 33 -0.16 -17.46 -2.38
CA GLN A 33 -0.64 -16.58 -1.32
C GLN A 33 0.31 -15.40 -1.11
N ILE A 34 1.62 -15.65 -1.10
CA ILE A 34 2.61 -14.59 -0.94
C ILE A 34 2.56 -13.64 -2.13
N GLU A 35 2.47 -14.17 -3.34
CA GLU A 35 2.34 -13.35 -4.54
C GLU A 35 1.06 -12.51 -4.50
N ALA A 36 -0.04 -13.10 -4.05
CA ALA A 36 -1.31 -12.38 -3.92
C ALA A 36 -1.22 -11.30 -2.85
N ASP A 37 -0.52 -11.56 -1.74
CA ASP A 37 -0.29 -10.58 -0.69
C ASP A 37 0.54 -9.41 -1.18
N VAL A 38 1.63 -9.69 -1.92
CA VAL A 38 2.47 -8.66 -2.51
C VAL A 38 1.66 -7.80 -3.48
N GLU A 39 0.87 -8.44 -4.33
CA GLU A 39 0.03 -7.73 -5.29
C GLU A 39 -1.02 -6.87 -4.58
N ALA A 40 -1.67 -7.41 -3.55
CA ALA A 40 -2.66 -6.68 -2.79
C ALA A 40 -2.06 -5.46 -2.10
N ARG A 41 -0.87 -5.61 -1.51
CA ARG A 41 -0.19 -4.50 -0.86
C ARG A 41 0.32 -3.47 -1.86
N TYR A 42 0.72 -3.92 -3.04
CA TYR A 42 1.08 -3.00 -4.11
C TYR A 42 -0.11 -2.16 -4.55
N LYS A 43 -1.28 -2.77 -4.69
CA LYS A 43 -2.51 -2.05 -5.04
C LYS A 43 -2.89 -1.05 -3.95
N LEU A 44 -2.75 -1.43 -2.68
CA LEU A 44 -2.99 -0.52 -1.57
C LEU A 44 -2.01 0.65 -1.58
N LEU A 45 -0.75 0.39 -1.92
CA LEU A 45 0.28 1.43 -2.06
C LEU A 45 -0.08 2.41 -3.16
N GLU A 46 -0.49 1.90 -4.33
CA GLU A 46 -0.90 2.74 -5.45
C GLU A 46 -2.12 3.58 -5.12
N GLN A 47 -3.09 2.99 -4.41
CA GLN A 47 -4.28 3.71 -3.97
C GLN A 47 -3.91 4.81 -2.98
N ALA A 48 -3.07 4.50 -2.01
CA ALA A 48 -2.63 5.48 -1.01
C ALA A 48 -1.85 6.61 -1.66
N ARG A 49 -1.04 6.29 -2.67
CA ARG A 49 -0.30 7.29 -3.44
C ARG A 49 -1.25 8.22 -4.20
N ALA A 50 -2.25 7.65 -4.85
CA ALA A 50 -3.25 8.43 -5.57
C ALA A 50 -4.03 9.34 -4.62
N ASP A 51 -4.41 8.83 -3.46
CA ASP A 51 -5.11 9.59 -2.43
C ASP A 51 -4.25 10.75 -1.92
N TYR A 52 -2.96 10.50 -1.74
CA TYR A 52 -2.03 11.54 -1.30
C TYR A 52 -1.87 12.62 -2.37
N GLU A 53 -1.72 12.24 -3.63
CA GLU A 53 -1.58 13.20 -4.73
C GLU A 53 -2.84 14.05 -4.86
N GLN A 54 -4.01 13.46 -4.71
CA GLN A 54 -5.27 14.18 -4.73
C GLN A 54 -5.36 15.17 -3.56
N ALA A 55 -5.02 14.72 -2.36
CA ALA A 55 -5.06 15.57 -1.17
C ALA A 55 -4.06 16.72 -1.28
N ALA A 56 -2.88 16.46 -1.84
CA ALA A 56 -1.88 17.50 -2.07
C ALA A 56 -2.36 18.54 -3.07
N GLY A 57 -3.04 18.11 -4.14
CA GLY A 57 -3.65 19.01 -5.12
C GLY A 57 -4.73 19.88 -4.49
N GLU A 58 -5.58 19.29 -3.67
CA GLU A 58 -6.63 20.03 -2.96
C GLU A 58 -6.03 21.04 -1.99
N LEU A 59 -4.93 20.66 -1.32
CA LEU A 59 -4.23 21.58 -0.41
C LEU A 59 -3.67 22.79 -1.18
N GLU A 60 -3.10 22.56 -2.34
CA GLU A 60 -2.58 23.66 -3.17
C GLU A 60 -3.69 24.61 -3.60
N LEU A 61 -4.85 24.09 -3.99
CA LEU A 61 -6.00 24.90 -4.33
C LEU A 61 -6.50 25.68 -3.12
N ALA A 62 -6.58 25.02 -1.96
CA ALA A 62 -7.02 25.66 -0.73
C ALA A 62 -6.04 26.74 -0.28
N ARG A 63 -4.75 26.50 -0.45
CA ARG A 63 -3.71 27.47 -0.13
C ARG A 63 -3.81 28.72 -0.99
N THR A 64 -4.00 28.53 -2.29
CA THR A 64 -4.22 29.63 -3.22
C THR A 64 -5.49 30.40 -2.88
N GLY A 65 -6.57 29.70 -2.56
CA GLY A 65 -7.83 30.31 -2.14
C GLY A 65 -7.67 31.12 -0.86
N ALA A 66 -6.91 30.60 0.12
CA ALA A 66 -6.66 31.30 1.36
C ALA A 66 -5.83 32.57 1.13
N GLN A 67 -4.82 32.51 0.27
CA GLN A 67 -4.02 33.69 -0.07
C GLN A 67 -4.85 34.76 -0.76
N THR A 68 -5.72 34.35 -1.69
CA THR A 68 -6.63 35.26 -2.37
C THR A 68 -7.60 35.88 -1.38
N ALA A 69 -8.14 35.07 -0.46
CA ALA A 69 -9.05 35.54 0.57
C ALA A 69 -8.36 36.54 1.51
N GLU A 70 -7.10 36.31 1.84
CA GLU A 70 -6.32 37.22 2.67
C GLU A 70 -6.18 38.60 2.00
N ARG A 71 -5.87 38.62 0.72
CA ARG A 71 -5.78 39.86 -0.05
C ARG A 71 -7.13 40.57 -0.11
N LYS A 72 -8.20 39.84 -0.42
CA LYS A 72 -9.53 40.38 -0.49
C LYS A 72 -9.99 40.93 0.87
N TYR A 73 -9.68 40.22 1.94
CA TYR A 73 -9.99 40.69 3.29
C TYR A 73 -9.26 41.98 3.60
N SER A 74 -7.95 42.05 3.30
CA SER A 74 -7.15 43.25 3.50
C SER A 74 -7.70 44.47 2.74
N LEU A 75 -8.29 44.20 1.58
CA LEU A 75 -8.91 45.26 0.76
C LEU A 75 -10.36 45.53 1.10
N GLY A 76 -10.90 44.82 2.11
CA GLY A 76 -12.29 45.00 2.50
C GLY A 76 -13.31 44.41 1.54
N MET A 77 -12.87 43.51 0.65
CA MET A 77 -13.74 42.95 -0.38
C MET A 77 -14.56 41.75 0.07
N ILE A 78 -14.14 41.09 1.17
CA ILE A 78 -14.88 39.99 1.74
C ILE A 78 -15.02 40.19 3.24
N SER A 79 -16.00 39.50 3.85
CA SER A 79 -16.25 39.56 5.27
C SER A 79 -15.23 38.73 6.05
N LYS A 80 -15.16 38.98 7.35
CA LYS A 80 -14.34 38.18 8.27
C LYS A 80 -14.78 36.72 8.28
N ASN A 81 -16.10 36.49 8.18
CA ASN A 81 -16.63 35.13 8.13
C ASN A 81 -16.14 34.38 6.89
N GLU A 82 -16.16 35.02 5.73
CA GLU A 82 -15.66 34.42 4.50
C GLU A 82 -14.17 34.15 4.59
N TYR A 83 -13.40 35.08 5.15
CA TYR A 83 -11.97 34.90 5.39
C TYR A 83 -11.70 33.72 6.30
N THR A 84 -12.41 33.65 7.43
CA THR A 84 -12.27 32.57 8.40
C THR A 84 -12.64 31.23 7.80
N GLN A 85 -13.66 31.21 6.93
CA GLN A 85 -14.11 30.02 6.24
C GLN A 85 -13.01 29.48 5.30
N GLN A 86 -12.35 30.36 4.58
CA GLN A 86 -11.25 29.98 3.70
C GLN A 86 -10.04 29.47 4.49
N GLN A 87 -9.75 30.06 5.62
CA GLN A 87 -8.70 29.58 6.51
C GLN A 87 -9.04 28.19 7.05
N GLY A 88 -10.30 27.96 7.38
CA GLY A 88 -10.76 26.65 7.83
C GLY A 88 -10.65 25.59 6.75
N THR A 89 -10.99 25.94 5.51
CA THR A 89 -10.84 25.05 4.36
C THR A 89 -9.38 24.65 4.16
N MET A 90 -8.46 25.61 4.25
CA MET A 90 -7.04 25.35 4.15
C MET A 90 -6.56 24.41 5.24
N ALA A 91 -6.97 24.66 6.49
CA ALA A 91 -6.60 23.83 7.62
C ALA A 91 -7.11 22.40 7.45
N SER A 92 -8.36 22.23 6.98
CA SER A 92 -8.93 20.92 6.69
C SER A 92 -8.17 20.19 5.60
N SER A 93 -7.81 20.90 4.52
CA SER A 93 -7.05 20.32 3.42
C SER A 93 -5.64 19.94 3.87
N GLN A 94 -5.02 20.73 4.73
CA GLN A 94 -3.70 20.42 5.29
C GLN A 94 -3.78 19.13 6.13
N SER A 95 -4.79 19.02 6.97
CA SER A 95 -5.01 17.85 7.82
C SER A 95 -5.25 16.60 6.96
N ALA A 96 -6.07 16.73 5.91
CA ALA A 96 -6.35 15.63 4.99
C ALA A 96 -5.07 15.18 4.25
N CYS A 97 -4.25 16.14 3.83
CA CYS A 97 -2.99 15.85 3.17
C CYS A 97 -2.02 15.13 4.11
N ASP A 98 -1.92 15.59 5.35
CA ASP A 98 -1.06 14.97 6.36
C ASP A 98 -1.51 13.52 6.64
N THR A 99 -2.81 13.30 6.76
CA THR A 99 -3.36 11.96 6.98
C THR A 99 -3.08 11.06 5.80
N ALA A 100 -3.29 11.55 4.58
CA ALA A 100 -3.03 10.79 3.36
C ALA A 100 -1.54 10.46 3.23
N GLY A 101 -0.67 11.39 3.62
CA GLY A 101 0.78 11.18 3.62
C GLY A 101 1.21 10.08 4.59
N LEU A 102 0.59 10.04 5.77
CA LEU A 102 0.86 8.98 6.74
C LEU A 102 0.41 7.62 6.22
N LYS A 103 -0.77 7.57 5.63
CA LYS A 103 -1.30 6.32 5.04
C LYS A 103 -0.41 5.83 3.90
N TYR A 104 0.07 6.74 3.08
CA TYR A 104 0.98 6.39 1.99
C TYR A 104 2.28 5.81 2.55
N ARG A 105 2.84 6.45 3.57
CA ARG A 105 4.07 5.97 4.22
C ARG A 105 3.87 4.59 4.84
N GLN A 106 2.76 4.37 5.51
CA GLN A 106 2.42 3.08 6.10
C GLN A 106 2.27 2.00 5.02
N ALA A 107 1.58 2.32 3.94
CA ALA A 107 1.41 1.39 2.84
C ALA A 107 2.76 1.04 2.20
N LEU A 108 3.65 2.03 2.07
CA LEU A 108 4.98 1.81 1.52
C LEU A 108 5.82 0.91 2.43
N GLU A 109 5.76 1.11 3.73
CA GLU A 109 6.47 0.28 4.69
C GLU A 109 5.92 -1.15 4.68
N ASP A 110 4.61 -1.31 4.66
CA ASP A 110 3.97 -2.62 4.58
C ASP A 110 4.39 -3.35 3.31
N TYR A 111 4.42 -2.65 2.20
CA TYR A 111 4.85 -3.22 0.93
C TYR A 111 6.31 -3.66 1.00
N ARG A 112 7.19 -2.82 1.52
CA ARG A 112 8.61 -3.15 1.68
C ARG A 112 8.82 -4.35 2.58
N TRP A 113 8.10 -4.43 3.69
CA TRP A 113 8.15 -5.56 4.60
C TRP A 113 7.76 -6.85 3.91
N THR A 114 6.67 -6.81 3.14
CA THR A 114 6.18 -7.98 2.43
C THR A 114 7.17 -8.44 1.37
N VAL A 115 7.74 -7.51 0.62
CA VAL A 115 8.74 -7.83 -0.42
C VAL A 115 10.02 -8.37 0.23
N ASN A 116 10.48 -7.77 1.32
CA ASN A 116 11.66 -8.24 2.03
C ASN A 116 11.44 -9.62 2.63
N GLY A 117 10.25 -9.86 3.17
CA GLY A 117 9.89 -11.18 3.68
C GLY A 117 9.92 -12.23 2.59
N LEU A 118 9.39 -11.90 1.41
CA LEU A 118 9.44 -12.79 0.25
C LEU A 118 10.88 -13.07 -0.18
N ALA A 119 11.72 -12.03 -0.26
CA ALA A 119 13.11 -12.17 -0.63
C ALA A 119 13.87 -13.03 0.35
N GLN A 120 13.63 -12.88 1.65
CA GLN A 120 14.23 -13.72 2.69
C GLN A 120 13.78 -15.17 2.58
N THR A 121 12.50 -15.38 2.30
CA THR A 121 11.95 -16.71 2.12
C THR A 121 12.56 -17.40 0.91
N GLU A 122 12.73 -16.69 -0.19
CA GLU A 122 13.36 -17.22 -1.40
C GLU A 122 14.86 -17.40 -1.22
N GLY A 123 15.50 -16.52 -0.45
CA GLY A 123 16.92 -16.59 -0.16
C GLY A 123 17.29 -17.70 0.82
N ALA A 124 16.31 -18.24 1.53
CA ALA A 124 16.53 -19.36 2.43
C ALA A 124 16.40 -20.68 1.69
#